data_73e087ce9d5308af9089cf7f247d8c49
#
_entry.id   73e087ce9d5308af9089cf7f247d8c49
#
_cell.length_a   1.000
_cell.length_b   1.000
_cell.length_c   1.000
_cell.angle_alpha   90.00
_cell.angle_beta   90.00
_cell.angle_gamma   90.00
#
_symmetry.space_group_name_H-M   'P 1'
#
loop_
_entity.id
_entity.type
_entity.pdbx_description
1 polymer ?
#
loop_
_entity_poly.entity_id
_entity_poly.type
_entity_poly.pdbx_seq_one_letter_code
_entity_poly.pdbx_strand_id
1 'polypeptide(L)'
;MAGIFSIRRNDPPEQQVSISDTGTNVLLTVLVLAGSALAETDSQRRLIIWLAEQKLNEGVCSGFSLSDMPWNADSFDADRQFMVRTADAASQRTGWQTLNYWPNAKALMPMLGWFRKGFVRLKATDTDPRILAHWLSEMNDDDPVHCGFPRCKKHKIYLTWNGCIACK
;
A
#
# COMPACT_ATOMS: atom_id res chain seq x y z
N MET A 1 8.34 -14.10 11.98
CA MET A 1 7.46 -13.07 12.61
C MET A 1 6.29 -12.79 11.71
N ALA A 2 5.30 -12.10 12.21
CA ALA A 2 4.11 -11.73 11.45
C ALA A 2 3.82 -10.24 11.61
N GLY A 3 3.38 -9.59 10.55
CA GLY A 3 2.88 -8.23 10.61
C GLY A 3 1.46 -8.20 11.16
N ILE A 4 1.16 -7.20 11.99
CA ILE A 4 -0.17 -6.98 12.53
C ILE A 4 -0.76 -5.73 11.87
N PHE A 5 -1.93 -5.88 11.29
CA PHE A 5 -2.62 -4.80 10.58
C PHE A 5 -3.95 -4.49 11.28
N SER A 6 -4.29 -3.22 11.34
CA SER A 6 -5.54 -2.73 11.90
C SER A 6 -6.13 -1.63 11.02
N ILE A 7 -7.38 -1.30 11.21
CA ILE A 7 -8.00 -0.15 10.54
C ILE A 7 -7.58 1.13 11.27
N ARG A 8 -7.69 1.14 12.59
CA ARG A 8 -7.30 2.25 13.47
C ARG A 8 -6.25 1.79 14.47
N ARG A 9 -5.43 2.72 14.95
CA ARG A 9 -4.35 2.43 15.92
C ARG A 9 -4.79 1.65 17.15
N ASN A 10 -5.98 1.96 17.67
CA ASN A 10 -6.49 1.41 18.92
C ASN A 10 -7.55 0.33 18.69
N ASP A 11 -7.60 -0.26 17.52
CA ASP A 11 -8.52 -1.37 17.26
C ASP A 11 -8.17 -2.56 18.18
N PRO A 12 -9.18 -3.22 18.75
CA PRO A 12 -8.95 -4.40 19.59
C PRO A 12 -8.43 -5.58 18.74
N PRO A 13 -7.73 -6.56 19.38
CA PRO A 13 -7.12 -7.70 18.67
C PRO A 13 -8.08 -8.45 17.72
N GLU A 14 -9.36 -8.55 18.05
CA GLU A 14 -10.36 -9.24 17.23
C GLU A 14 -10.68 -8.50 15.92
N GLN A 15 -10.30 -7.23 15.79
CA GLN A 15 -10.44 -6.43 14.57
C GLN A 15 -9.13 -6.32 13.78
N GLN A 16 -8.06 -6.88 14.30
CA GLN A 16 -6.76 -6.91 13.65
C GLN A 16 -6.60 -8.19 12.82
N VAL A 17 -5.66 -8.15 11.87
CA VAL A 17 -5.23 -9.33 11.13
C VAL A 17 -3.73 -9.49 11.27
N SER A 18 -3.29 -10.72 11.46
CA SER A 18 -1.87 -11.09 11.51
C SER A 18 -1.52 -11.83 10.23
N ILE A 19 -0.48 -11.37 9.55
CA ILE A 19 -0.04 -11.92 8.27
C ILE A 19 1.45 -12.25 8.38
N SER A 20 1.85 -13.44 7.93
CA SER A 20 3.26 -13.84 7.92
C SER A 20 4.13 -12.87 7.09
N ASP A 21 5.42 -12.84 7.33
CA ASP A 21 6.36 -11.98 6.59
C ASP A 21 6.29 -12.25 5.09
N THR A 22 6.29 -13.51 4.68
CA THR A 22 6.15 -13.88 3.26
C THR A 22 4.81 -13.42 2.70
N GLY A 23 3.72 -13.66 3.42
CA GLY A 23 2.39 -13.23 3.02
C GLY A 23 2.28 -11.71 2.91
N THR A 24 2.86 -10.98 3.85
CA THR A 24 2.91 -9.51 3.82
C THR A 24 3.66 -8.99 2.60
N ASN A 25 4.83 -9.56 2.29
CA ASN A 25 5.61 -9.16 1.14
C ASN A 25 4.86 -9.36 -0.17
N VAL A 26 4.18 -10.49 -0.34
CA VAL A 26 3.39 -10.77 -1.54
C VAL A 26 2.16 -9.85 -1.59
N LEU A 27 1.47 -9.67 -0.47
CA LEU A 27 0.31 -8.80 -0.36
C LEU A 27 0.64 -7.35 -0.76
N LEU A 28 1.71 -6.79 -0.22
CA LEU A 28 2.14 -5.43 -0.57
C LEU A 28 2.52 -5.33 -2.05
N THR A 29 3.19 -6.33 -2.59
CA THR A 29 3.55 -6.37 -4.01
C THR A 29 2.31 -6.34 -4.91
N VAL A 30 1.30 -7.17 -4.65
CA VAL A 30 0.09 -7.19 -5.49
C VAL A 30 -0.75 -5.94 -5.34
N LEU A 31 -0.80 -5.33 -4.16
CA LEU A 31 -1.46 -4.03 -3.97
C LEU A 31 -0.74 -2.92 -4.74
N VAL A 32 0.58 -2.90 -4.71
CA VAL A 32 1.38 -1.89 -5.44
C VAL A 32 1.25 -2.08 -6.95
N LEU A 33 1.22 -3.31 -7.45
CA LEU A 33 0.96 -3.59 -8.86
C LEU A 33 -0.39 -3.02 -9.30
N ALA A 34 -1.44 -3.33 -8.58
CA ALA A 34 -2.80 -2.88 -8.89
C ALA A 34 -2.93 -1.35 -8.76
N GLY A 35 -2.45 -0.79 -7.68
CA GLY A 35 -2.53 0.64 -7.41
C GLY A 35 -1.71 1.47 -8.39
N SER A 36 -0.54 0.99 -8.80
CA SER A 36 0.26 1.67 -9.83
C SER A 36 -0.44 1.71 -11.19
N ALA A 37 -1.22 0.67 -11.51
CA ALA A 37 -2.00 0.63 -12.74
C ALA A 37 -3.21 1.59 -12.72
N LEU A 38 -3.78 1.86 -11.54
CA LEU A 38 -5.02 2.63 -11.38
C LEU A 38 -4.82 4.09 -10.99
N ALA A 39 -3.68 4.45 -10.40
CA ALA A 39 -3.46 5.78 -9.85
C ALA A 39 -3.50 6.86 -10.92
N GLU A 40 -4.26 7.92 -10.66
CA GLU A 40 -4.46 9.04 -11.58
C GLU A 40 -3.99 10.38 -10.99
N THR A 41 -3.96 10.50 -9.66
CA THR A 41 -3.57 11.72 -8.95
C THR A 41 -2.28 11.53 -8.17
N ASP A 42 -1.61 12.62 -7.85
CA ASP A 42 -0.39 12.58 -7.02
C ASP A 42 -0.67 12.03 -5.63
N SER A 43 -1.82 12.35 -5.05
CA SER A 43 -2.23 11.81 -3.76
C SER A 43 -2.36 10.28 -3.80
N GLN A 44 -2.96 9.73 -4.86
CA GLN A 44 -3.07 8.28 -5.06
C GLN A 44 -1.70 7.63 -5.25
N ARG A 45 -0.81 8.25 -6.05
CA ARG A 45 0.55 7.77 -6.27
C ARG A 45 1.35 7.71 -4.98
N ARG A 46 1.21 8.71 -4.12
CA ARG A 46 1.87 8.76 -2.81
C ARG A 46 1.44 7.61 -1.91
N LEU A 47 0.15 7.28 -1.87
CA LEU A 47 -0.37 6.15 -1.09
C LEU A 47 0.27 4.83 -1.54
N ILE A 48 0.39 4.62 -2.85
CA ILE A 48 0.99 3.40 -3.40
C ILE A 48 2.49 3.33 -3.12
N ILE A 49 3.21 4.43 -3.24
CA ILE A 49 4.64 4.47 -2.91
C ILE A 49 4.86 4.20 -1.42
N TRP A 50 4.03 4.78 -0.56
CA TRP A 50 4.10 4.51 0.88
C TRP A 50 3.92 3.02 1.19
N LEU A 51 2.95 2.34 0.55
CA LEU A 51 2.79 0.88 0.68
C LEU A 51 4.04 0.12 0.22
N ALA A 52 4.64 0.54 -0.89
CA ALA A 52 5.86 -0.07 -1.40
C ALA A 52 7.03 0.08 -0.40
N GLU A 53 7.13 1.21 0.25
CA GLU A 53 8.16 1.47 1.27
C GLU A 53 8.01 0.58 2.50
N GLN A 54 6.79 0.16 2.85
CA GLN A 54 6.58 -0.75 3.98
C GLN A 54 7.25 -2.11 3.75
N LYS A 55 7.32 -2.57 2.51
CA LYS A 55 8.04 -3.80 2.15
C LYS A 55 9.57 -3.66 2.32
N LEU A 56 10.10 -2.46 2.15
CA LEU A 56 11.56 -2.20 2.13
C LEU A 56 12.17 -2.05 3.51
N ASN A 57 11.38 -1.90 4.56
CA ASN A 57 11.89 -1.73 5.92
C ASN A 57 12.58 -3.01 6.41
N GLU A 58 13.88 -3.15 6.08
CA GLU A 58 14.77 -4.24 6.50
C GLU A 58 14.25 -5.65 6.19
N GLY A 59 13.39 -5.78 5.19
CA GLY A 59 12.80 -7.07 4.81
C GLY A 59 11.70 -7.56 5.75
N VAL A 60 11.36 -6.80 6.77
CA VAL A 60 10.32 -7.15 7.76
C VAL A 60 9.33 -5.99 7.87
N CYS A 61 8.09 -6.25 7.56
CA CYS A 61 6.99 -5.31 7.83
C CYS A 61 6.29 -5.76 9.12
N SER A 62 6.35 -4.95 10.16
CA SER A 62 5.66 -5.22 11.43
C SER A 62 4.15 -5.01 11.35
N GLY A 63 3.65 -4.59 10.19
CA GLY A 63 2.27 -4.20 9.99
C GLY A 63 2.05 -2.71 10.22
N PHE A 64 0.85 -2.26 9.95
CA PHE A 64 0.47 -0.86 10.14
C PHE A 64 -1.05 -0.74 10.29
N SER A 65 -1.50 0.41 10.76
CA SER A 65 -2.92 0.78 10.74
C SER A 65 -3.26 1.51 9.44
N LEU A 66 -4.41 1.22 8.82
CA LEU A 66 -4.83 1.91 7.59
C LEU A 66 -4.96 3.42 7.82
N SER A 67 -5.35 3.83 9.03
CA SER A 67 -5.42 5.24 9.42
C SER A 67 -4.07 5.95 9.43
N ASP A 68 -2.96 5.21 9.48
CA ASP A 68 -1.59 5.77 9.52
C ASP A 68 -0.97 5.97 8.14
N MET A 69 -1.68 5.63 7.08
CA MET A 69 -1.25 5.94 5.72
C MET A 69 -1.24 7.47 5.50
N PRO A 70 -0.46 7.98 4.53
CA PRO A 70 -0.34 9.44 4.30
C PRO A 70 -1.55 10.00 3.53
N TRP A 71 -2.72 9.96 4.16
CA TRP A 71 -3.96 10.49 3.60
C TRP A 71 -3.91 12.00 3.44
N ASN A 72 -4.39 12.49 2.30
CA ASN A 72 -4.62 13.91 2.08
C ASN A 72 -6.04 14.26 2.52
N ALA A 73 -6.18 15.19 3.46
CA ALA A 73 -7.49 15.60 3.98
C ALA A 73 -8.42 16.14 2.89
N ASP A 74 -7.86 16.83 1.88
CA ASP A 74 -8.64 17.47 0.83
C ASP A 74 -9.23 16.47 -0.19
N SER A 75 -8.66 15.26 -0.30
CA SER A 75 -9.05 14.24 -1.26
C SER A 75 -9.35 12.89 -0.60
N PHE A 76 -9.58 12.86 0.69
CA PHE A 76 -9.71 11.63 1.46
C PHE A 76 -10.73 10.66 0.87
N ASP A 77 -11.95 11.10 0.56
CA ASP A 77 -13.01 10.21 0.07
C ASP A 77 -12.65 9.60 -1.29
N ALA A 78 -12.10 10.39 -2.21
CA ALA A 78 -11.65 9.91 -3.51
C ALA A 78 -10.48 8.92 -3.38
N ASP A 79 -9.55 9.21 -2.49
CA ASP A 79 -8.38 8.37 -2.24
C ASP A 79 -8.77 7.06 -1.54
N ARG A 80 -9.71 7.12 -0.62
CA ARG A 80 -10.28 5.93 0.03
C ARG A 80 -10.96 5.00 -0.98
N GLN A 81 -11.80 5.55 -1.85
CA GLN A 81 -12.42 4.79 -2.94
C GLN A 81 -11.39 4.21 -3.90
N PHE A 82 -10.34 4.96 -4.20
CA PHE A 82 -9.20 4.46 -4.97
C PHE A 82 -8.56 3.24 -4.32
N MET A 83 -8.34 3.27 -3.01
CA MET A 83 -7.76 2.11 -2.29
C MET A 83 -8.71 0.90 -2.29
N VAL A 84 -10.02 1.11 -2.23
CA VAL A 84 -11.01 0.02 -2.41
C VAL A 84 -10.89 -0.59 -3.81
N ARG A 85 -10.83 0.22 -4.85
CA ARG A 85 -10.63 -0.26 -6.23
C ARG A 85 -9.28 -0.96 -6.41
N THR A 86 -8.25 -0.49 -5.73
CA THR A 86 -6.92 -1.12 -5.73
C THR A 86 -6.98 -2.53 -5.15
N ALA A 87 -7.66 -2.72 -4.03
CA ALA A 87 -7.86 -4.06 -3.44
C ALA A 87 -8.67 -4.97 -4.36
N ASP A 88 -9.71 -4.44 -5.01
CA ASP A 88 -10.49 -5.19 -5.99
C ASP A 88 -9.66 -5.61 -7.20
N ALA A 89 -8.86 -4.70 -7.76
CA ALA A 89 -7.99 -4.98 -8.91
C ALA A 89 -6.89 -5.99 -8.55
N ALA A 90 -6.34 -5.92 -7.35
CA ALA A 90 -5.39 -6.91 -6.85
C ALA A 90 -6.03 -8.30 -6.77
N SER A 91 -7.28 -8.38 -6.32
CA SER A 91 -8.06 -9.64 -6.29
C SER A 91 -8.34 -10.19 -7.70
N GLN A 92 -8.38 -9.31 -8.70
CA GLN A 92 -8.53 -9.67 -10.12
C GLN A 92 -7.18 -9.97 -10.80
N ARG A 93 -6.10 -10.06 -10.02
CA ARG A 93 -4.75 -10.41 -10.46
C ARG A 93 -4.10 -9.39 -11.40
N THR A 94 -4.45 -8.11 -11.27
CA THR A 94 -3.88 -7.04 -12.09
C THR A 94 -2.36 -6.97 -11.93
N GLY A 95 -1.62 -7.08 -13.03
CA GLY A 95 -0.17 -6.97 -13.06
C GLY A 95 0.60 -8.23 -12.65
N TRP A 96 -0.05 -9.30 -12.21
CA TRP A 96 0.62 -10.51 -11.73
C TRP A 96 1.51 -11.17 -12.79
N GLN A 97 1.15 -11.03 -14.09
CA GLN A 97 1.93 -11.59 -15.20
C GLN A 97 3.34 -10.99 -15.32
N THR A 98 3.61 -9.84 -14.70
CA THR A 98 4.94 -9.22 -14.71
C THR A 98 5.89 -9.81 -13.66
N LEU A 99 5.36 -10.56 -12.70
CA LEU A 99 6.14 -11.20 -11.65
C LEU A 99 6.85 -12.45 -12.17
N ASN A 100 7.97 -12.82 -11.57
CA ASN A 100 8.71 -14.02 -11.85
C ASN A 100 8.20 -15.26 -11.06
N TYR A 101 7.11 -15.11 -10.36
CA TYR A 101 6.39 -16.16 -9.64
C TYR A 101 4.89 -15.89 -9.74
N TRP A 102 4.08 -16.91 -9.41
CA TRP A 102 2.63 -16.74 -9.35
C TRP A 102 2.18 -16.69 -7.89
N PRO A 103 1.62 -15.56 -7.43
CA PRO A 103 1.13 -15.45 -6.05
C PRO A 103 0.08 -16.52 -5.72
N ASN A 104 0.08 -16.98 -4.47
CA ASN A 104 -0.94 -17.92 -3.99
C ASN A 104 -2.28 -17.19 -3.79
N ALA A 105 -3.14 -17.25 -4.80
CA ALA A 105 -4.44 -16.58 -4.79
C ALA A 105 -5.30 -17.03 -3.60
N LYS A 106 -5.32 -18.32 -3.28
CA LYS A 106 -6.12 -18.86 -2.17
C LYS A 106 -5.72 -18.22 -0.83
N ALA A 107 -4.43 -18.01 -0.59
CA ALA A 107 -3.94 -17.37 0.62
C ALA A 107 -4.18 -15.87 0.63
N LEU A 108 -4.10 -15.21 -0.53
CA LEU A 108 -4.19 -13.75 -0.64
C LEU A 108 -5.63 -13.23 -0.60
N MET A 109 -6.61 -13.96 -1.12
CA MET A 109 -7.98 -13.45 -1.23
C MET A 109 -8.59 -13.03 0.11
N PRO A 110 -8.47 -13.79 1.20
CA PRO A 110 -8.96 -13.32 2.51
C PRO A 110 -8.27 -12.05 3.00
N MET A 111 -6.96 -11.93 2.75
CA MET A 111 -6.18 -10.75 3.14
C MET A 111 -6.62 -9.50 2.36
N LEU A 112 -6.75 -9.61 1.05
CA LEU A 112 -7.24 -8.53 0.19
C LEU A 112 -8.67 -8.14 0.56
N GLY A 113 -9.52 -9.10 0.91
CA GLY A 113 -10.87 -8.86 1.40
C GLY A 113 -10.89 -8.08 2.71
N TRP A 114 -9.98 -8.38 3.64
CA TRP A 114 -9.84 -7.63 4.89
C TRP A 114 -9.43 -6.17 4.62
N PHE A 115 -8.43 -5.95 3.76
CA PHE A 115 -8.00 -4.61 3.38
C PHE A 115 -9.13 -3.82 2.72
N ARG A 116 -9.83 -4.46 1.76
CA ARG A 116 -10.97 -3.83 1.10
C ARG A 116 -12.02 -3.35 2.10
N LYS A 117 -12.45 -4.22 3.00
CA LYS A 117 -13.42 -3.87 4.06
C LYS A 117 -12.89 -2.78 4.97
N GLY A 118 -11.60 -2.83 5.29
CA GLY A 118 -10.94 -1.82 6.10
C GLY A 118 -11.01 -0.44 5.46
N PHE A 119 -10.67 -0.32 4.19
CA PHE A 119 -10.76 0.94 3.46
C PHE A 119 -12.21 1.46 3.37
N VAL A 120 -13.18 0.58 3.17
CA VAL A 120 -14.60 0.98 3.17
C VAL A 120 -15.03 1.56 4.52
N ARG A 121 -14.51 1.02 5.62
CA ARG A 121 -14.87 1.42 7.00
C ARG A 121 -14.08 2.61 7.52
N LEU A 122 -12.94 2.92 6.92
CA LEU A 122 -12.08 4.02 7.36
C LEU A 122 -12.80 5.37 7.14
N LYS A 123 -12.73 6.25 8.14
CA LYS A 123 -13.30 7.60 8.10
C LYS A 123 -12.18 8.64 8.10
N ALA A 124 -12.46 9.81 7.53
CA ALA A 124 -11.52 10.93 7.56
C ALA A 124 -11.10 11.30 8.99
N THR A 125 -12.02 11.21 9.94
CA THR A 125 -11.78 11.49 11.37
C THR A 125 -10.86 10.47 12.04
N ASP A 126 -10.63 9.30 11.43
CA ASP A 126 -9.67 8.30 11.91
C ASP A 126 -8.23 8.63 11.53
N THR A 127 -8.03 9.54 10.57
CA THR A 127 -6.72 9.88 9.99
C THR A 127 -6.10 11.09 10.64
N ASP A 128 -4.76 11.20 10.53
CA ASP A 128 -3.99 12.35 11.02
C ASP A 128 -3.31 13.04 9.83
N PRO A 129 -3.73 14.26 9.43
CA PRO A 129 -3.15 14.95 8.29
C PRO A 129 -1.67 15.31 8.46
N ARG A 130 -1.15 15.29 9.70
CA ARG A 130 0.27 15.54 9.98
C ARG A 130 1.18 14.43 9.46
N ILE A 131 0.64 13.22 9.28
CA ILE A 131 1.43 12.07 8.79
C ILE A 131 1.95 12.34 7.38
N LEU A 132 1.10 12.83 6.47
CA LEU A 132 1.51 13.17 5.10
C LEU A 132 2.61 14.25 5.10
N ALA A 133 2.40 15.33 5.85
CA ALA A 133 3.36 16.42 5.93
C ALA A 133 4.71 15.95 6.49
N HIS A 134 4.70 15.14 7.54
CA HIS A 134 5.90 14.60 8.14
C HIS A 134 6.65 13.66 7.18
N TRP A 135 5.93 12.72 6.54
CA TRP A 135 6.51 11.79 5.58
C TRP A 135 7.18 12.52 4.42
N LEU A 136 6.51 13.55 3.86
CA LEU A 136 7.07 14.36 2.77
C LEU A 136 8.31 15.16 3.23
N SER A 137 8.32 15.64 4.47
CA SER A 137 9.42 16.44 5.01
C SER A 137 10.72 15.64 5.23
N GLU A 138 10.61 14.33 5.38
CA GLU A 138 11.76 13.46 5.57
C GLU A 138 12.43 13.01 4.26
N MET A 139 11.82 13.30 3.12
CA MET A 139 12.34 12.94 1.81
C MET A 139 13.41 13.90 1.33
N ASN A 140 14.42 13.37 0.65
CA ASN A 140 15.38 14.16 -0.09
C ASN A 140 14.76 14.69 -1.39
N ASP A 141 15.36 15.74 -1.96
CA ASP A 141 14.85 16.36 -3.20
C ASP A 141 14.89 15.42 -4.40
N ASP A 142 15.75 14.41 -4.38
CA ASP A 142 15.90 13.40 -5.44
C ASP A 142 15.00 12.17 -5.23
N ASP A 143 14.17 12.16 -4.18
CA ASP A 143 13.20 11.08 -3.97
C ASP A 143 12.22 11.00 -5.15
N PRO A 144 11.87 9.79 -5.63
CA PRO A 144 10.92 9.61 -6.73
C PRO A 144 9.58 10.34 -6.54
N VAL A 145 9.13 10.52 -5.31
CA VAL A 145 7.91 11.29 -5.00
C VAL A 145 8.04 12.75 -5.45
N HIS A 146 9.25 13.32 -5.39
CA HIS A 146 9.54 14.69 -5.83
C HIS A 146 10.00 14.77 -7.30
N CYS A 147 10.17 13.64 -7.97
CA CYS A 147 10.74 13.54 -9.33
C CYS A 147 9.75 13.02 -10.37
N GLY A 148 8.46 13.32 -10.21
CA GLY A 148 7.42 13.00 -11.19
C GLY A 148 6.96 11.55 -11.19
N PHE A 149 7.17 10.81 -10.11
CA PHE A 149 6.69 9.44 -9.92
C PHE A 149 7.17 8.48 -11.02
N PRO A 150 8.49 8.28 -11.17
CA PRO A 150 9.01 7.35 -12.19
C PRO A 150 8.58 5.91 -11.91
N ARG A 151 8.44 5.12 -12.99
CA ARG A 151 7.99 3.73 -12.93
C ARG A 151 9.08 2.78 -13.37
N CYS A 152 9.08 1.57 -12.81
CA CYS A 152 9.89 0.46 -13.29
C CYS A 152 9.47 0.07 -14.72
N LYS A 153 10.43 -0.05 -15.62
CA LYS A 153 10.16 -0.43 -17.02
C LYS A 153 9.58 -1.82 -17.16
N LYS A 154 10.01 -2.75 -16.29
CA LYS A 154 9.56 -4.16 -16.32
C LYS A 154 8.21 -4.34 -15.64
N HIS A 155 8.05 -3.86 -14.43
CA HIS A 155 6.86 -4.14 -13.60
C HIS A 155 5.80 -3.05 -13.68
N LYS A 156 6.12 -1.87 -14.26
CA LYS A 156 5.21 -0.72 -14.42
C LYS A 156 4.70 -0.15 -13.11
N ILE A 157 5.36 -0.46 -11.99
CA ILE A 157 5.05 0.09 -10.68
C ILE A 157 5.91 1.30 -10.37
N TYR A 158 5.42 2.17 -9.48
CA TYR A 158 6.18 3.32 -9.02
C TYR A 158 7.44 2.90 -8.31
N LEU A 159 8.52 3.64 -8.55
CA LEU A 159 9.78 3.45 -7.86
C LEU A 159 9.72 4.08 -6.46
N THR A 160 10.40 3.44 -5.52
CA THR A 160 10.74 4.03 -4.22
C THR A 160 12.17 4.57 -4.27
N TRP A 161 12.59 5.26 -3.20
CA TRP A 161 13.98 5.70 -3.06
C TRP A 161 15.00 4.55 -3.22
N ASN A 162 14.58 3.33 -3.00
CA ASN A 162 15.40 2.11 -3.13
C ASN A 162 15.06 1.29 -4.38
N GLY A 163 14.36 1.88 -5.34
CA GLY A 163 14.03 1.27 -6.62
C GLY A 163 12.71 0.51 -6.64
N CYS A 164 12.62 -0.49 -7.51
CA CYS A 164 11.42 -1.29 -7.71
C CYS A 164 11.35 -2.45 -6.71
N ILE A 165 10.26 -2.53 -5.96
CA ILE A 165 10.08 -3.60 -4.96
C ILE A 165 9.87 -4.99 -5.56
N ALA A 166 9.46 -5.08 -6.83
CA ALA A 166 9.24 -6.36 -7.52
C ALA A 166 10.50 -6.86 -8.25
N CYS A 167 11.51 -6.02 -8.41
CA CYS A 167 12.81 -6.41 -9.00
C CYS A 167 13.74 -7.11 -7.99
N LYS A 168 13.40 -7.11 -6.71
CA LYS A 168 14.23 -7.62 -5.60
C LYS A 168 13.79 -8.99 -5.14
#